data_135be988713d13da6539c16cd6467126
#
_entry.id   135be988713d13da6539c16cd6467126
#
_cell.length_a   1.000
_cell.length_b   1.000
_cell.length_c   1.000
_cell.angle_alpha   90.00
_cell.angle_beta   90.00
_cell.angle_gamma   90.00
#
_symmetry.space_group_name_H-M   'P 1'
#
loop_
_entity.id
_entity.type
_entity.pdbx_description
1 polymer ?
#
loop_
_entity_poly.entity_id
_entity_poly.type
_entity_poly.pdbx_seq_one_letter_code
_entity_poly.pdbx_strand_id
1 'polypeptide(L)'
;MPLTSRRQFIGAAGLALAGALVARHAAAQAPASGGPVDSALIDDLVAANRILVDQGVLDGYGHVSVRHPADPQRYLMSRSIAPELVTAADVMEYDLDSNPVDARGRATYLERFIHGEVYRARPDVKAVVHDHSPSVIPFGVSTAPLRPLYHMSAFLGGGVPVFDIKTASGQSTDMLVRNAALGKSLAQTLGTRPVALMRGHGAVVVGASLPLVVFRAVYTEMNARLQAQAMALGGPVTYLDDEEARRAEASVGGTVPRPWELWRRKALAR
;
A
#
# COMPACT_ATOMS: atom_id res chain seq x y z
N MET A 1 34.16 -28.15 -83.17
CA MET A 1 33.56 -27.12 -84.07
C MET A 1 32.04 -27.07 -83.76
N PRO A 2 31.38 -25.93 -83.72
CA PRO A 2 31.83 -24.51 -83.60
C PRO A 2 31.11 -23.80 -82.44
N LEU A 3 31.66 -22.69 -82.01
CA LEU A 3 31.31 -21.27 -82.13
C LEU A 3 30.33 -20.71 -81.09
N THR A 4 30.91 -19.91 -80.23
CA THR A 4 30.64 -18.48 -79.85
C THR A 4 29.22 -18.03 -79.56
N SER A 5 29.02 -17.45 -78.36
CA SER A 5 28.57 -16.05 -78.32
C SER A 5 28.69 -15.47 -76.86
N ARG A 6 29.46 -14.37 -76.76
CA ARG A 6 29.49 -13.45 -75.61
C ARG A 6 28.22 -12.65 -75.59
N ARG A 7 27.56 -12.58 -74.47
CA ARG A 7 26.70 -11.41 -74.15
C ARG A 7 27.02 -10.90 -72.77
N GLN A 8 27.52 -9.70 -72.75
CA GLN A 8 27.71 -8.86 -71.56
C GLN A 8 26.35 -8.48 -71.05
N PHE A 9 26.13 -8.66 -69.75
CA PHE A 9 25.07 -7.95 -69.05
C PHE A 9 25.67 -7.06 -67.97
N ILE A 10 25.41 -5.78 -68.15
CA ILE A 10 25.69 -4.70 -67.20
C ILE A 10 24.79 -4.88 -66.03
N GLY A 11 25.36 -5.19 -64.85
CA GLY A 11 24.62 -5.24 -63.57
C GLY A 11 24.64 -3.88 -62.89
N ALA A 12 23.49 -3.25 -62.79
CA ALA A 12 23.29 -2.04 -62.01
C ALA A 12 23.43 -2.34 -60.52
N ALA A 13 24.38 -1.67 -59.89
CA ALA A 13 24.54 -1.71 -58.44
C ALA A 13 23.44 -0.85 -57.78
N GLY A 14 22.45 -1.50 -57.19
CA GLY A 14 21.46 -0.86 -56.31
C GLY A 14 22.01 -0.69 -54.91
N LEU A 15 22.35 0.52 -54.51
CA LEU A 15 22.59 0.84 -53.09
C LEU A 15 21.28 0.81 -52.34
N ALA A 16 21.09 -0.25 -51.54
CA ALA A 16 20.04 -0.28 -50.51
C ALA A 16 20.54 0.48 -49.28
N LEU A 17 20.06 1.70 -49.06
CA LEU A 17 20.18 2.40 -47.78
C LEU A 17 19.26 1.71 -46.77
N ALA A 18 19.86 0.88 -45.93
CA ALA A 18 19.18 0.39 -44.71
C ALA A 18 19.14 1.52 -43.70
N GLY A 19 18.01 2.24 -43.67
CA GLY A 19 17.70 3.20 -42.58
C GLY A 19 17.45 2.46 -41.29
N ALA A 20 18.43 2.43 -40.38
CA ALA A 20 18.25 1.97 -39.05
C ALA A 20 17.32 2.95 -38.28
N LEU A 21 16.05 2.60 -38.13
CA LEU A 21 15.15 3.26 -37.17
C LEU A 21 15.65 2.94 -35.75
N VAL A 22 16.47 3.83 -35.20
CA VAL A 22 16.75 3.83 -33.76
C VAL A 22 15.49 4.31 -33.06
N ALA A 23 14.69 3.37 -32.57
CA ALA A 23 13.60 3.68 -31.66
C ALA A 23 14.21 4.30 -30.39
N ARG A 24 14.23 5.62 -30.31
CA ARG A 24 14.50 6.33 -29.05
C ARG A 24 13.37 6.00 -28.13
N HIS A 25 13.60 5.08 -27.18
CA HIS A 25 12.76 4.97 -26.00
C HIS A 25 12.89 6.32 -25.26
N ALA A 26 11.87 7.17 -25.39
CA ALA A 26 11.75 8.34 -24.56
C ALA A 26 11.67 7.81 -23.12
N ALA A 27 12.71 8.04 -22.33
CA ALA A 27 12.63 7.80 -20.90
C ALA A 27 11.45 8.63 -20.38
N ALA A 28 10.46 7.97 -19.78
CA ALA A 28 9.33 8.67 -19.21
C ALA A 28 9.87 9.71 -18.23
N GLN A 29 9.51 10.97 -18.45
CA GLN A 29 9.96 12.06 -17.59
C GLN A 29 9.38 11.83 -16.19
N ALA A 30 10.24 11.96 -15.16
CA ALA A 30 9.78 11.86 -13.78
C ALA A 30 8.65 12.87 -13.50
N PRO A 31 7.65 12.51 -12.71
CA PRO A 31 6.56 13.44 -12.39
C PRO A 31 7.10 14.67 -11.64
N ALA A 32 6.41 15.80 -11.78
CA ALA A 32 6.76 17.01 -11.06
C ALA A 32 6.47 16.83 -9.55
N SER A 33 7.24 17.49 -8.68
CA SER A 33 6.99 17.50 -7.24
C SER A 33 5.75 18.33 -6.89
N GLY A 34 5.04 17.92 -5.84
CA GLY A 34 3.94 18.67 -5.22
C GLY A 34 4.41 19.86 -4.38
N GLY A 35 5.73 20.04 -4.24
CA GLY A 35 6.33 21.15 -3.49
C GLY A 35 6.95 20.74 -2.14
N PRO A 36 7.38 21.69 -1.34
CA PRO A 36 8.02 21.41 -0.06
C PRO A 36 7.04 20.82 0.95
N VAL A 37 7.55 19.88 1.76
CA VAL A 37 6.82 19.23 2.84
C VAL A 37 7.40 19.67 4.18
N ASP A 38 6.53 19.94 5.16
CA ASP A 38 6.95 20.24 6.53
C ASP A 38 7.73 19.05 7.12
N SER A 39 8.88 19.33 7.73
CA SER A 39 9.71 18.34 8.41
C SER A 39 8.95 17.58 9.50
N ALA A 40 7.99 18.22 10.18
CA ALA A 40 7.16 17.57 11.18
C ALA A 40 6.33 16.43 10.60
N LEU A 41 5.81 16.56 9.37
CA LEU A 41 5.09 15.47 8.70
C LEU A 41 6.05 14.33 8.30
N ILE A 42 7.27 14.65 7.89
CA ILE A 42 8.31 13.65 7.61
C ILE A 42 8.67 12.87 8.88
N ASP A 43 8.88 13.58 10.00
CA ASP A 43 9.17 12.95 11.30
C ASP A 43 8.01 12.07 11.77
N ASP A 44 6.77 12.51 11.55
CA ASP A 44 5.58 11.71 11.85
C ASP A 44 5.50 10.44 10.98
N LEU A 45 5.88 10.52 9.71
CA LEU A 45 5.93 9.35 8.82
C LEU A 45 7.03 8.36 9.25
N VAL A 46 8.18 8.85 9.67
CA VAL A 46 9.25 8.03 10.27
C VAL A 46 8.74 7.37 11.56
N ALA A 47 8.12 8.15 12.45
CA ALA A 47 7.55 7.64 13.69
C ALA A 47 6.49 6.57 13.42
N ALA A 48 5.61 6.76 12.43
CA ALA A 48 4.57 5.81 12.06
C ALA A 48 5.16 4.43 11.69
N ASN A 49 6.24 4.39 10.90
CA ASN A 49 6.94 3.14 10.57
C ASN A 49 7.42 2.42 11.84
N ARG A 50 8.11 3.11 12.73
CA ARG A 50 8.66 2.56 13.97
C ARG A 50 7.57 2.15 14.98
N ILE A 51 6.50 2.94 15.10
CA ILE A 51 5.34 2.60 15.94
C ILE A 51 4.72 1.27 15.48
N LEU A 52 4.50 1.13 14.18
CA LEU A 52 3.86 -0.08 13.65
C LEU A 52 4.73 -1.34 13.86
N VAL A 53 6.06 -1.21 13.82
CA VAL A 53 6.98 -2.30 14.20
C VAL A 53 6.91 -2.59 15.70
N ASP A 54 6.99 -1.56 16.56
CA ASP A 54 6.93 -1.69 18.02
C ASP A 54 5.60 -2.34 18.49
N GLN A 55 4.51 -2.08 17.76
CA GLN A 55 3.20 -2.65 18.04
C GLN A 55 2.92 -4.00 17.35
N GLY A 56 3.91 -4.58 16.64
CA GLY A 56 3.80 -5.90 16.01
C GLY A 56 2.90 -5.96 14.79
N VAL A 57 2.65 -4.82 14.14
CA VAL A 57 1.88 -4.71 12.89
C VAL A 57 2.79 -4.89 11.67
N LEU A 58 3.98 -4.33 11.72
CA LEU A 58 5.02 -4.48 10.70
C LEU A 58 6.20 -5.26 11.29
N ASP A 59 7.01 -5.83 10.39
CA ASP A 59 8.29 -6.45 10.72
C ASP A 59 9.41 -5.92 9.81
N GLY A 60 10.15 -6.77 9.10
CA GLY A 60 11.06 -6.36 8.02
C GLY A 60 10.33 -5.91 6.74
N TYR A 61 9.03 -6.09 6.68
CA TYR A 61 8.16 -5.83 5.54
C TYR A 61 6.95 -4.99 5.93
N GLY A 62 6.16 -4.60 4.90
CA GLY A 62 5.05 -3.67 5.05
C GLY A 62 5.54 -2.22 4.95
N HIS A 63 4.61 -1.29 4.79
CA HIS A 63 4.92 0.12 4.56
C HIS A 63 3.74 1.03 4.86
N VAL A 64 4.05 2.27 5.22
CA VAL A 64 3.07 3.32 5.47
C VAL A 64 3.35 4.51 4.57
N SER A 65 2.28 5.16 4.10
CA SER A 65 2.36 6.38 3.31
C SER A 65 1.42 7.45 3.83
N VAL A 66 1.69 8.68 3.43
CA VAL A 66 0.81 9.83 3.68
C VAL A 66 0.63 10.63 2.39
N ARG A 67 -0.60 11.09 2.12
CA ARG A 67 -0.89 11.96 0.99
C ARG A 67 -0.15 13.28 1.14
N HIS A 68 0.40 13.81 0.05
CA HIS A 68 1.08 15.09 0.06
C HIS A 68 0.12 16.22 0.48
N PRO A 69 0.51 17.10 1.43
CA PRO A 69 -0.41 18.10 2.00
C PRO A 69 -0.85 19.15 1.00
N ALA A 70 0.02 19.56 0.06
CA ALA A 70 -0.25 20.60 -0.92
C ALA A 70 -0.75 20.06 -2.28
N ASP A 71 -0.47 18.79 -2.62
CA ASP A 71 -0.89 18.19 -3.88
C ASP A 71 -1.55 16.81 -3.65
N PRO A 72 -2.89 16.73 -3.76
CA PRO A 72 -3.61 15.47 -3.56
C PRO A 72 -3.30 14.38 -4.60
N GLN A 73 -2.61 14.72 -5.70
CA GLN A 73 -2.13 13.78 -6.72
C GLN A 73 -0.76 13.19 -6.38
N ARG A 74 -0.23 13.46 -5.19
CA ARG A 74 1.06 12.99 -4.69
C ARG A 74 0.91 12.31 -3.34
N TYR A 75 1.86 11.42 -3.01
CA TYR A 75 1.98 10.84 -1.68
C TYR A 75 3.45 10.61 -1.31
N LEU A 76 3.71 10.51 -0.03
CA LEU A 76 5.02 10.29 0.56
C LEU A 76 5.10 8.89 1.15
N MET A 77 6.18 8.17 0.87
CA MET A 77 6.47 6.85 1.41
C MET A 77 7.98 6.64 1.40
N SER A 78 8.52 5.81 2.29
CA SER A 78 9.95 5.50 2.27
C SER A 78 10.37 4.74 1.01
N ARG A 79 11.68 4.77 0.69
CA ARG A 79 12.27 3.78 -0.21
C ARG A 79 12.06 2.37 0.35
N SER A 80 12.29 1.36 -0.49
CA SER A 80 12.24 -0.05 -0.06
C SER A 80 13.35 -0.33 0.98
N ILE A 81 12.96 -0.37 2.24
CA ILE A 81 13.80 -0.64 3.42
C ILE A 81 12.91 -1.16 4.55
N ALA A 82 13.47 -1.92 5.48
CA ALA A 82 12.73 -2.36 6.66
C ALA A 82 12.19 -1.16 7.45
N PRO A 83 10.90 -1.18 7.86
CA PRO A 83 10.23 -0.03 8.47
C PRO A 83 10.93 0.56 9.69
N GLU A 84 11.52 -0.27 10.56
CA GLU A 84 12.27 0.21 11.73
C GLU A 84 13.49 1.07 11.37
N LEU A 85 14.08 0.86 10.18
CA LEU A 85 15.29 1.56 9.72
C LEU A 85 14.99 2.85 8.96
N VAL A 86 13.73 3.20 8.76
CA VAL A 86 13.33 4.39 8.01
C VAL A 86 13.81 5.66 8.72
N THR A 87 14.43 6.54 7.93
CA THR A 87 14.84 7.90 8.33
C THR A 87 14.19 8.94 7.40
N ALA A 88 14.28 10.21 7.74
CA ALA A 88 13.80 11.31 6.90
C ALA A 88 14.39 11.28 5.48
N ALA A 89 15.68 10.90 5.34
CA ALA A 89 16.37 10.81 4.05
C ALA A 89 15.83 9.66 3.15
N ASP A 90 15.14 8.69 3.73
CA ASP A 90 14.56 7.57 3.00
C ASP A 90 13.19 7.89 2.42
N VAL A 91 12.54 8.97 2.87
CA VAL A 91 11.21 9.37 2.38
C VAL A 91 11.31 9.86 0.94
N MET A 92 10.42 9.39 0.10
CA MET A 92 10.30 9.70 -1.32
C MET A 92 8.88 10.17 -1.62
N GLU A 93 8.77 11.04 -2.62
CA GLU A 93 7.51 11.46 -3.18
C GLU A 93 7.15 10.62 -4.41
N TYR A 94 5.87 10.30 -4.55
CA TYR A 94 5.30 9.52 -5.66
C TYR A 94 4.07 10.21 -6.25
N ASP A 95 3.82 10.00 -7.56
CA ASP A 95 2.52 10.28 -8.15
C ASP A 95 1.51 9.14 -7.87
N LEU A 96 0.25 9.32 -8.28
CA LEU A 96 -0.78 8.27 -8.10
C LEU A 96 -0.60 7.06 -9.03
N ASP A 97 0.26 7.14 -10.06
CA ASP A 97 0.68 5.98 -10.85
C ASP A 97 1.84 5.22 -10.16
N SER A 98 2.20 5.68 -8.95
CA SER A 98 3.26 5.13 -8.12
C SER A 98 4.66 5.25 -8.74
N ASN A 99 4.87 6.26 -9.60
CA ASN A 99 6.19 6.64 -10.08
C ASN A 99 6.85 7.58 -9.08
N PRO A 100 8.11 7.35 -8.72
CA PRO A 100 8.83 8.27 -7.85
C PRO A 100 9.15 9.58 -8.58
N VAL A 101 8.97 10.71 -7.90
CA VAL A 101 9.34 12.05 -8.42
C VAL A 101 10.85 12.18 -8.58
N ASP A 102 11.60 11.72 -7.57
CA ASP A 102 13.05 11.75 -7.57
C ASP A 102 13.61 10.53 -6.79
N ALA A 103 13.82 9.45 -7.51
CA ALA A 103 14.33 8.21 -6.92
C ALA A 103 15.81 8.31 -6.47
N ARG A 104 16.66 9.09 -7.17
CA ARG A 104 18.12 9.17 -6.93
C ARG A 104 18.79 7.81 -6.75
N GLY A 105 18.38 6.81 -7.51
CA GLY A 105 18.86 5.43 -7.39
C GLY A 105 18.32 4.63 -6.20
N ARG A 106 17.43 5.21 -5.38
CA ARG A 106 16.77 4.49 -4.27
C ARG A 106 15.74 3.49 -4.81
N ALA A 107 15.73 2.28 -4.25
CA ALA A 107 14.75 1.25 -4.63
C ALA A 107 13.34 1.60 -4.13
N THR A 108 12.32 1.28 -4.92
CA THR A 108 10.91 1.42 -4.55
C THR A 108 10.32 0.10 -4.09
N TYR A 109 9.30 0.13 -3.22
CA TYR A 109 8.53 -1.06 -2.90
C TYR A 109 7.82 -1.61 -4.15
N LEU A 110 7.78 -2.93 -4.28
CA LEU A 110 7.03 -3.59 -5.37
C LEU A 110 5.55 -3.29 -5.28
N GLU A 111 5.01 -3.25 -4.07
CA GLU A 111 3.57 -3.09 -3.79
C GLU A 111 3.12 -1.64 -3.58
N ARG A 112 3.92 -0.65 -3.99
CA ARG A 112 3.56 0.77 -3.95
C ARG A 112 2.25 1.11 -4.67
N PHE A 113 1.81 0.27 -5.60
CA PHE A 113 0.54 0.41 -6.33
C PHE A 113 -0.69 0.27 -5.42
N ILE A 114 -0.58 -0.40 -4.27
CA ILE A 114 -1.61 -0.40 -3.23
C ILE A 114 -1.94 1.04 -2.83
N HIS A 115 -0.92 1.85 -2.53
CA HIS A 115 -1.07 3.24 -2.06
C HIS A 115 -1.62 4.15 -3.15
N GLY A 116 -1.00 4.16 -4.32
CA GLY A 116 -1.41 5.02 -5.44
C GLY A 116 -2.86 4.81 -5.83
N GLU A 117 -3.30 3.54 -5.96
CA GLU A 117 -4.66 3.23 -6.37
C GLU A 117 -5.70 3.45 -5.26
N VAL A 118 -5.34 3.23 -3.99
CA VAL A 118 -6.20 3.62 -2.85
C VAL A 118 -6.37 5.13 -2.82
N TYR A 119 -5.31 5.92 -2.95
CA TYR A 119 -5.42 7.38 -2.99
C TYR A 119 -6.23 7.87 -4.19
N ARG A 120 -6.10 7.22 -5.35
CA ARG A 120 -6.88 7.55 -6.55
C ARG A 120 -8.38 7.32 -6.33
N ALA A 121 -8.73 6.19 -5.73
CA ALA A 121 -10.12 5.80 -5.50
C ALA A 121 -10.77 6.57 -4.32
N ARG A 122 -9.98 7.03 -3.34
CA ARG A 122 -10.42 7.56 -2.05
C ARG A 122 -9.80 8.93 -1.75
N PRO A 123 -10.37 10.05 -2.25
CA PRO A 123 -9.86 11.40 -1.96
C PRO A 123 -9.91 11.79 -0.48
N ASP A 124 -10.79 11.16 0.29
CA ASP A 124 -10.95 11.30 1.74
C ASP A 124 -9.79 10.66 2.53
N VAL A 125 -9.11 9.68 1.94
CA VAL A 125 -7.97 8.99 2.58
C VAL A 125 -6.74 9.87 2.50
N LYS A 126 -6.09 10.08 3.67
CA LYS A 126 -4.85 10.85 3.80
C LYS A 126 -3.65 10.00 4.18
N ALA A 127 -3.87 8.79 4.70
CA ALA A 127 -2.79 7.86 5.02
C ALA A 127 -3.21 6.41 4.78
N VAL A 128 -2.25 5.57 4.37
CA VAL A 128 -2.43 4.15 4.03
C VAL A 128 -1.32 3.33 4.69
N VAL A 129 -1.69 2.22 5.31
CA VAL A 129 -0.79 1.17 5.79
C VAL A 129 -1.08 -0.11 5.02
N HIS A 130 -0.04 -0.77 4.55
CA HIS A 130 -0.07 -2.16 4.13
C HIS A 130 0.80 -2.97 5.08
N ASP A 131 0.26 -4.06 5.62
CA ASP A 131 0.90 -4.87 6.64
C ASP A 131 0.77 -6.37 6.38
N HIS A 132 1.60 -7.14 7.11
CA HIS A 132 1.56 -8.60 7.17
C HIS A 132 1.21 -9.07 8.60
N SER A 133 0.31 -8.37 9.26
CA SER A 133 -0.12 -8.59 10.64
C SER A 133 -0.46 -10.06 10.91
N PRO A 134 0.28 -10.77 11.79
CA PRO A 134 0.16 -12.22 11.93
C PRO A 134 -1.21 -12.69 12.41
N SER A 135 -1.87 -11.92 13.29
CA SER A 135 -3.20 -12.28 13.80
C SER A 135 -4.32 -12.01 12.80
N VAL A 136 -4.09 -11.13 11.82
CA VAL A 136 -5.05 -10.77 10.77
C VAL A 136 -5.09 -11.81 9.66
N ILE A 137 -3.95 -12.38 9.28
CA ILE A 137 -3.81 -13.34 8.17
C ILE A 137 -4.79 -14.52 8.28
N PRO A 138 -5.00 -15.16 9.45
CA PRO A 138 -5.96 -16.27 9.59
C PRO A 138 -7.38 -15.92 9.16
N PHE A 139 -7.84 -14.69 9.39
CA PHE A 139 -9.17 -14.23 8.97
C PHE A 139 -9.27 -14.01 7.46
N GLY A 140 -8.16 -13.75 6.78
CA GLY A 140 -8.09 -13.63 5.33
C GLY A 140 -8.13 -14.98 4.59
N VAL A 141 -7.90 -16.10 5.28
CA VAL A 141 -7.83 -17.46 4.68
C VAL A 141 -8.88 -18.43 5.24
N SER A 142 -9.70 -17.98 6.18
CA SER A 142 -10.77 -18.79 6.77
C SER A 142 -12.15 -18.21 6.46
N THR A 143 -13.19 -18.94 6.83
CA THR A 143 -14.58 -18.48 6.73
C THR A 143 -15.00 -17.62 7.93
N ALA A 144 -14.17 -17.51 8.98
CA ALA A 144 -14.45 -16.68 10.12
C ALA A 144 -14.28 -15.19 9.76
N PRO A 145 -15.34 -14.36 9.83
CA PRO A 145 -15.20 -12.95 9.52
C PRO A 145 -14.48 -12.20 10.63
N LEU A 146 -13.62 -11.26 10.29
CA LEU A 146 -13.07 -10.31 11.24
C LEU A 146 -14.16 -9.30 11.62
N ARG A 147 -14.49 -9.23 12.93
CA ARG A 147 -15.57 -8.40 13.48
C ARG A 147 -15.08 -7.60 14.69
N PRO A 148 -15.68 -6.43 14.98
CA PRO A 148 -15.30 -5.65 16.16
C PRO A 148 -15.68 -6.40 17.44
N LEU A 149 -14.66 -6.76 18.23
CA LEU A 149 -14.85 -7.45 19.51
C LEU A 149 -15.07 -6.49 20.67
N TYR A 150 -14.52 -5.29 20.59
CA TYR A 150 -14.56 -4.30 21.66
C TYR A 150 -14.47 -2.87 21.11
N HIS A 151 -14.71 -1.87 21.97
CA HIS A 151 -14.89 -0.46 21.59
C HIS A 151 -13.69 0.16 20.82
N MET A 152 -12.43 -0.27 21.10
CA MET A 152 -11.25 0.29 20.40
C MET A 152 -11.17 -0.11 18.93
N SER A 153 -11.80 -1.22 18.56
CA SER A 153 -11.85 -1.74 17.19
C SER A 153 -13.21 -1.49 16.51
N ALA A 154 -14.02 -0.59 17.05
CA ALA A 154 -15.37 -0.31 16.59
C ALA A 154 -15.43 0.12 15.09
N PHE A 155 -14.37 0.72 14.57
CA PHE A 155 -14.23 1.08 13.14
C PHE A 155 -14.29 -0.14 12.19
N LEU A 156 -14.18 -1.38 12.69
CA LEU A 156 -14.41 -2.62 11.94
C LEU A 156 -15.89 -2.95 11.76
N GLY A 157 -16.79 -2.16 12.38
CA GLY A 157 -18.22 -2.27 12.18
C GLY A 157 -18.62 -2.16 10.70
N GLY A 158 -19.70 -2.85 10.32
CA GLY A 158 -20.12 -2.94 8.93
C GLY A 158 -19.27 -3.90 8.08
N GLY A 159 -18.34 -4.64 8.68
CA GLY A 159 -17.59 -5.74 8.07
C GLY A 159 -16.25 -5.35 7.44
N VAL A 160 -15.40 -6.36 7.29
CA VAL A 160 -14.07 -6.24 6.70
C VAL A 160 -14.00 -7.14 5.45
N PRO A 161 -13.93 -6.58 4.24
CA PRO A 161 -13.86 -7.36 3.01
C PRO A 161 -12.52 -8.07 2.86
N VAL A 162 -12.50 -9.17 2.08
CA VAL A 162 -11.30 -9.91 1.75
C VAL A 162 -11.01 -9.78 0.25
N PHE A 163 -9.85 -9.23 -0.08
CA PHE A 163 -9.32 -9.20 -1.42
C PHE A 163 -8.63 -10.53 -1.76
N ASP A 164 -9.08 -11.19 -2.80
CA ASP A 164 -8.41 -12.37 -3.36
C ASP A 164 -7.71 -12.03 -4.67
N ILE A 165 -6.39 -11.92 -4.62
CA ILE A 165 -5.56 -11.59 -5.79
C ILE A 165 -5.68 -12.65 -6.90
N LYS A 166 -5.92 -13.92 -6.55
CA LYS A 166 -6.12 -14.98 -7.54
C LYS A 166 -7.39 -14.74 -8.36
N THR A 167 -8.48 -14.35 -7.70
CA THR A 167 -9.72 -13.97 -8.36
C THR A 167 -9.55 -12.71 -9.20
N ALA A 168 -8.85 -11.69 -8.68
CA ALA A 168 -8.63 -10.44 -9.39
C ALA A 168 -7.74 -10.59 -10.63
N SER A 169 -6.76 -11.49 -10.61
CA SER A 169 -5.84 -11.76 -11.73
C SER A 169 -6.32 -12.82 -12.70
N GLY A 170 -7.33 -13.64 -12.32
CA GLY A 170 -7.80 -14.79 -13.07
C GLY A 170 -6.86 -16.00 -13.06
N GLN A 171 -5.74 -15.94 -12.32
CA GLN A 171 -4.74 -17.01 -12.25
C GLN A 171 -3.98 -16.98 -10.91
N SER A 172 -3.22 -18.05 -10.64
CA SER A 172 -2.30 -18.06 -9.51
C SER A 172 -1.17 -17.05 -9.73
N THR A 173 -0.82 -16.30 -8.68
CA THR A 173 0.22 -15.28 -8.67
C THR A 173 1.23 -15.55 -7.56
N ASP A 174 2.21 -14.70 -7.43
CA ASP A 174 3.14 -14.64 -6.29
C ASP A 174 2.57 -13.86 -5.09
N MET A 175 1.27 -13.57 -5.08
CA MET A 175 0.52 -12.87 -4.04
C MET A 175 0.80 -11.36 -3.91
N LEU A 176 1.69 -10.78 -4.74
CA LEU A 176 2.10 -9.36 -4.63
C LEU A 176 1.28 -8.46 -5.59
N VAL A 177 0.86 -7.31 -5.08
CA VAL A 177 0.16 -6.26 -5.85
C VAL A 177 1.18 -5.42 -6.63
N ARG A 178 1.66 -5.94 -7.77
CA ARG A 178 2.80 -5.41 -8.54
C ARG A 178 2.46 -4.36 -9.58
N ASN A 179 1.20 -4.07 -9.79
CA ASN A 179 0.77 -3.14 -10.84
C ASN A 179 -0.53 -2.42 -10.48
N ALA A 180 -0.83 -1.37 -11.24
CA ALA A 180 -2.02 -0.54 -11.04
C ALA A 180 -3.35 -1.32 -11.17
N ALA A 181 -3.43 -2.32 -12.06
CA ALA A 181 -4.66 -3.10 -12.23
C ALA A 181 -5.02 -3.90 -10.96
N LEU A 182 -4.03 -4.56 -10.34
CA LEU A 182 -4.21 -5.27 -9.07
C LEU A 182 -4.49 -4.29 -7.91
N GLY A 183 -3.76 -3.16 -7.85
CA GLY A 183 -4.01 -2.10 -6.87
C GLY A 183 -5.42 -1.54 -6.97
N LYS A 184 -5.91 -1.30 -8.19
CA LYS A 184 -7.29 -0.85 -8.45
C LYS A 184 -8.32 -1.87 -7.97
N SER A 185 -8.13 -3.16 -8.25
CA SER A 185 -9.00 -4.23 -7.76
C SER A 185 -9.04 -4.29 -6.24
N LEU A 186 -7.88 -4.13 -5.57
CA LEU A 186 -7.81 -4.05 -4.11
C LEU A 186 -8.56 -2.82 -3.58
N ALA A 187 -8.35 -1.64 -4.18
CA ALA A 187 -9.05 -0.41 -3.81
C ALA A 187 -10.57 -0.53 -3.99
N GLN A 188 -11.04 -1.22 -5.03
CA GLN A 188 -12.45 -1.54 -5.24
C GLN A 188 -13.00 -2.47 -4.15
N THR A 189 -12.24 -3.50 -3.76
CA THR A 189 -12.60 -4.41 -2.65
C THR A 189 -12.68 -3.65 -1.33
N LEU A 190 -11.71 -2.77 -1.04
CA LEU A 190 -11.72 -1.90 0.13
C LEU A 190 -12.99 -1.02 0.16
N GLY A 191 -13.41 -0.48 -0.98
CA GLY A 191 -14.58 0.39 -1.09
C GLY A 191 -14.51 1.57 -0.12
N THR A 192 -15.55 1.76 0.69
CA THR A 192 -15.60 2.80 1.73
C THR A 192 -15.08 2.33 3.10
N ARG A 193 -14.68 1.07 3.22
CA ARG A 193 -14.24 0.48 4.49
C ARG A 193 -12.87 1.02 4.91
N PRO A 194 -12.59 1.07 6.23
CA PRO A 194 -11.28 1.47 6.73
C PRO A 194 -10.21 0.38 6.61
N VAL A 195 -10.62 -0.88 6.43
CA VAL A 195 -9.74 -2.05 6.37
C VAL A 195 -10.25 -3.02 5.30
N ALA A 196 -9.33 -3.59 4.54
CA ALA A 196 -9.57 -4.80 3.75
C ALA A 196 -8.45 -5.82 4.03
N LEU A 197 -8.83 -7.08 4.21
CA LEU A 197 -7.88 -8.18 4.31
C LEU A 197 -7.40 -8.57 2.92
N MET A 198 -6.18 -9.06 2.83
CA MET A 198 -5.59 -9.65 1.63
C MET A 198 -5.38 -11.13 1.88
N ARG A 199 -6.07 -11.99 1.12
CA ARG A 199 -6.05 -13.45 1.32
C ARG A 199 -4.63 -14.00 1.36
N GLY A 200 -4.23 -14.60 2.50
CA GLY A 200 -2.91 -15.22 2.69
C GLY A 200 -1.74 -14.24 2.62
N HIS A 201 -1.97 -12.95 2.91
CA HIS A 201 -0.97 -11.91 2.78
C HIS A 201 -0.94 -10.99 4.03
N GLY A 202 -2.04 -10.30 4.31
CA GLY A 202 -2.14 -9.34 5.41
C GLY A 202 -3.34 -8.42 5.24
N ALA A 203 -3.13 -7.12 5.39
CA ALA A 203 -4.20 -6.13 5.25
C ALA A 203 -3.74 -4.83 4.56
N VAL A 204 -4.74 -4.07 4.10
CA VAL A 204 -4.61 -2.63 3.82
C VAL A 204 -5.54 -1.87 4.75
N VAL A 205 -5.00 -0.84 5.40
CA VAL A 205 -5.70 0.01 6.37
C VAL A 205 -5.60 1.46 5.91
N VAL A 206 -6.70 2.22 6.06
CA VAL A 206 -6.75 3.62 5.61
C VAL A 206 -7.27 4.55 6.71
N GLY A 207 -6.84 5.81 6.64
CA GLY A 207 -7.27 6.84 7.57
C GLY A 207 -7.26 8.25 6.98
N ALA A 208 -8.05 9.14 7.60
CA ALA A 208 -8.07 10.56 7.26
C ALA A 208 -6.87 11.34 7.83
N SER A 209 -5.99 10.66 8.56
CA SER A 209 -4.72 11.21 9.07
C SER A 209 -3.74 10.07 9.38
N LEU A 210 -2.46 10.41 9.48
CA LEU A 210 -1.41 9.47 9.85
C LEU A 210 -1.63 8.88 11.27
N PRO A 211 -1.95 9.66 12.32
CA PRO A 211 -2.31 9.10 13.62
C PRO A 211 -3.49 8.12 13.57
N LEU A 212 -4.52 8.42 12.77
CA LEU A 212 -5.70 7.57 12.67
C LEU A 212 -5.41 6.24 11.96
N VAL A 213 -4.62 6.25 10.88
CA VAL A 213 -4.30 4.99 10.18
C VAL A 213 -3.43 4.09 11.05
N VAL A 214 -2.46 4.65 11.79
CA VAL A 214 -1.63 3.90 12.75
C VAL A 214 -2.50 3.31 13.85
N PHE A 215 -3.40 4.09 14.43
CA PHE A 215 -4.38 3.62 15.41
C PHE A 215 -5.19 2.42 14.85
N ARG A 216 -5.77 2.57 13.67
CA ARG A 216 -6.57 1.52 13.04
C ARG A 216 -5.74 0.25 12.77
N ALA A 217 -4.51 0.37 12.27
CA ALA A 217 -3.65 -0.78 12.01
C ALA A 217 -3.31 -1.54 13.31
N VAL A 218 -2.89 -0.83 14.36
CA VAL A 218 -2.60 -1.43 15.67
C VAL A 218 -3.83 -2.14 16.26
N TYR A 219 -4.99 -1.48 16.24
CA TYR A 219 -6.19 -2.07 16.82
C TYR A 219 -6.88 -3.10 15.92
N THR A 220 -6.58 -3.16 14.62
CA THR A 220 -6.95 -4.28 13.75
C THR A 220 -6.20 -5.54 14.14
N GLU A 221 -4.86 -5.47 14.29
CA GLU A 221 -4.04 -6.60 14.76
C GLU A 221 -4.46 -7.07 16.16
N MET A 222 -4.63 -6.13 17.10
CA MET A 222 -5.06 -6.44 18.45
C MET A 222 -6.45 -7.10 18.49
N ASN A 223 -7.41 -6.59 17.71
CA ASN A 223 -8.75 -7.18 17.62
C ASN A 223 -8.72 -8.58 17.04
N ALA A 224 -7.96 -8.80 15.97
CA ALA A 224 -7.82 -10.11 15.34
C ALA A 224 -7.27 -11.15 16.34
N ARG A 225 -6.22 -10.78 17.08
CA ARG A 225 -5.64 -11.62 18.13
C ARG A 225 -6.65 -11.93 19.25
N LEU A 226 -7.35 -10.93 19.77
CA LEU A 226 -8.36 -11.10 20.82
C LEU A 226 -9.56 -11.93 20.32
N GLN A 227 -10.00 -11.70 19.09
CA GLN A 227 -11.10 -12.48 18.50
C GLN A 227 -10.72 -13.96 18.36
N ALA A 228 -9.51 -14.27 17.88
CA ALA A 228 -9.02 -15.64 17.80
C ALA A 228 -8.97 -16.31 19.19
N GLN A 229 -8.52 -15.58 20.22
CA GLN A 229 -8.52 -16.05 21.61
C GLN A 229 -9.94 -16.30 22.14
N ALA A 230 -10.87 -15.37 21.90
CA ALA A 230 -12.28 -15.54 22.32
C ALA A 230 -12.92 -16.77 21.64
N MET A 231 -12.65 -16.99 20.35
CA MET A 231 -13.13 -18.19 19.65
C MET A 231 -12.52 -19.47 20.22
N ALA A 232 -11.27 -19.44 20.66
CA ALA A 232 -10.59 -20.60 21.27
C ALA A 232 -11.10 -20.96 22.67
N LEU A 233 -11.76 -20.03 23.39
CA LEU A 233 -12.39 -20.30 24.68
C LEU A 233 -13.63 -21.21 24.55
N GLY A 234 -14.17 -21.35 23.34
CA GLY A 234 -15.39 -22.12 23.07
C GLY A 234 -16.67 -21.35 23.39
N GLY A 235 -17.79 -21.83 22.84
CA GLY A 235 -19.08 -21.15 22.96
C GLY A 235 -19.24 -19.97 21.96
N PRO A 236 -20.39 -19.30 21.99
CA PRO A 236 -20.67 -18.17 21.11
C PRO A 236 -19.88 -16.92 21.53
N VAL A 237 -19.30 -16.22 20.54
CA VAL A 237 -18.64 -14.94 20.74
C VAL A 237 -19.63 -13.80 20.51
N THR A 238 -19.77 -12.90 21.49
CA THR A 238 -20.57 -11.68 21.35
C THR A 238 -19.71 -10.58 20.79
N TYR A 239 -20.13 -10.00 19.67
CA TYR A 239 -19.47 -8.87 19.01
C TYR A 239 -20.28 -7.60 19.22
N LEU A 240 -19.64 -6.44 18.98
CA LEU A 240 -20.39 -5.20 18.88
C LEU A 240 -21.41 -5.30 17.74
N ASP A 241 -22.62 -4.88 17.97
CA ASP A 241 -23.58 -4.65 16.91
C ASP A 241 -23.25 -3.33 16.14
N ASP A 242 -23.95 -3.08 15.04
CA ASP A 242 -23.66 -1.92 14.18
C ASP A 242 -23.88 -0.58 14.90
N GLU A 243 -24.85 -0.49 15.81
CA GLU A 243 -25.12 0.73 16.58
C GLU A 243 -24.10 0.93 17.71
N GLU A 244 -23.72 -0.13 18.41
CA GLU A 244 -22.63 -0.10 19.38
C GLU A 244 -21.31 0.30 18.73
N ALA A 245 -21.01 -0.28 17.57
CA ALA A 245 -19.80 0.04 16.80
C ALA A 245 -19.81 1.50 16.36
N ARG A 246 -20.90 2.01 15.81
CA ARG A 246 -21.04 3.41 15.39
C ARG A 246 -20.86 4.39 16.56
N ARG A 247 -21.48 4.14 17.70
CA ARG A 247 -21.37 4.98 18.91
C ARG A 247 -19.95 4.94 19.47
N ALA A 248 -19.37 3.75 19.57
CA ALA A 248 -18.02 3.58 20.09
C ALA A 248 -16.97 4.23 19.18
N GLU A 249 -17.09 4.11 17.85
CA GLU A 249 -16.18 4.78 16.91
C GLU A 249 -16.24 6.30 17.07
N ALA A 250 -17.43 6.88 17.19
CA ALA A 250 -17.60 8.32 17.41
C ALA A 250 -16.91 8.79 18.70
N SER A 251 -17.01 8.01 19.79
CA SER A 251 -16.38 8.34 21.08
C SER A 251 -14.86 8.14 21.05
N VAL A 252 -14.40 7.01 20.49
CA VAL A 252 -12.97 6.65 20.45
C VAL A 252 -12.20 7.53 19.49
N GLY A 253 -12.80 7.93 18.36
CA GLY A 253 -12.15 8.76 17.34
C GLY A 253 -11.53 10.04 17.89
N GLY A 254 -12.18 10.68 18.88
CA GLY A 254 -11.66 11.86 19.55
C GLY A 254 -10.45 11.61 20.47
N THR A 255 -10.17 10.34 20.80
CA THR A 255 -9.07 9.96 21.71
C THR A 255 -7.79 9.52 21.00
N VAL A 256 -7.79 9.40 19.68
CA VAL A 256 -6.63 8.97 18.86
C VAL A 256 -5.33 9.74 19.16
N PRO A 257 -5.35 11.06 19.46
CA PRO A 257 -4.12 11.76 19.80
C PRO A 257 -3.38 11.21 21.02
N ARG A 258 -4.10 10.61 21.99
CA ARG A 258 -3.50 10.07 23.23
C ARG A 258 -2.51 8.92 22.98
N PRO A 259 -2.90 7.81 22.33
CA PRO A 259 -1.94 6.74 22.00
C PRO A 259 -0.90 7.18 20.98
N TRP A 260 -1.26 8.03 20.01
CA TRP A 260 -0.32 8.57 19.04
C TRP A 260 0.83 9.32 19.72
N GLU A 261 0.55 10.24 20.64
CA GLU A 261 1.57 11.00 21.35
C GLU A 261 2.49 10.08 22.17
N LEU A 262 1.93 9.11 22.90
CA LEU A 262 2.70 8.13 23.65
C LEU A 262 3.64 7.32 22.73
N TRP A 263 3.12 6.77 21.64
CA TRP A 263 3.89 5.94 20.72
C TRP A 263 4.95 6.76 19.98
N ARG A 264 4.59 7.96 19.51
CA ARG A 264 5.48 8.87 18.82
C ARG A 264 6.70 9.25 19.67
N ARG A 265 6.49 9.59 20.93
CA ARG A 265 7.59 9.88 21.88
C ARG A 265 8.53 8.69 22.02
N LYS A 266 8.00 7.49 22.17
CA LYS A 266 8.82 6.27 22.25
C LYS A 266 9.59 6.00 20.96
N ALA A 267 8.97 6.17 19.81
CA ALA A 267 9.55 5.90 18.50
C ALA A 267 10.68 6.87 18.13
N LEU A 268 10.58 8.15 18.54
CA LEU A 268 11.57 9.18 18.26
C LEU A 268 12.69 9.29 19.31
N ALA A 269 12.54 8.65 20.46
CA ALA A 269 13.56 8.57 21.48
C ALA A 269 14.63 7.50 21.22
N ARG A 270 14.49 6.72 20.16
CA ARG A 270 15.40 5.66 19.70
C ARG A 270 16.38 6.23 18.62
#